data_8ea7aef80e3663bf334c878898ae43d8
#
_entry.id   8ea7aef80e3663bf334c878898ae43d8
#
_cell.length_a   1.000
_cell.length_b   1.000
_cell.length_c   1.000
_cell.angle_alpha   90.00
_cell.angle_beta   90.00
_cell.angle_gamma   90.00
#
_symmetry.space_group_name_H-M   'P 1'
#
loop_
_entity.id
_entity.type
_entity.pdbx_description
1 polymer ?
#
loop_
_entity_poly.entity_id
_entity_poly.type
_entity_poly.pdbx_seq_one_letter_code
_entity_poly.pdbx_strand_id
1 'polypeptide(L)'
;YAAEDADITIRLWKLFKPKLHLSKVTKVYETLERPLVRVLSDMELLGIKVDRDTLVRMSNSFSQKMAHLEEEIYSLAGETFNVGSPKQLGEILFDKLGYAGGAKGKTGAYSTGADVLADLATEYDLPRKVIDWRQLSKLKSTYTDALQDHINLSSGRVHTCLLYTSDAADDWSS
;
A
#
# COMPACT_ATOMS: atom_id res chain seq x y z
N TYR A 1 0.24 -31.17 7.95
CA TYR A 1 -0.13 -29.74 7.97
C TYR A 1 -1.62 -29.56 8.32
N ALA A 2 -2.59 -29.88 7.41
CA ALA A 2 -4.02 -29.58 7.63
C ALA A 2 -4.63 -30.21 8.91
N ALA A 3 -4.26 -31.44 9.23
CA ALA A 3 -4.72 -32.09 10.46
C ALA A 3 -4.11 -31.46 11.73
N GLU A 4 -2.89 -31.03 11.65
CA GLU A 4 -2.17 -30.34 12.73
C GLU A 4 -2.77 -28.95 13.00
N ASP A 5 -3.06 -28.19 11.94
CA ASP A 5 -3.71 -26.89 12.02
C ASP A 5 -5.09 -26.99 12.70
N ALA A 6 -5.87 -28.01 12.31
CA ALA A 6 -7.18 -28.28 12.93
C ALA A 6 -7.06 -28.68 14.42
N ASP A 7 -6.08 -29.52 14.77
CA ASP A 7 -5.84 -29.93 16.17
C ASP A 7 -5.40 -28.75 17.04
N ILE A 8 -4.48 -27.92 16.55
CA ILE A 8 -4.04 -26.72 17.27
C ILE A 8 -5.20 -25.76 17.45
N THR A 9 -6.00 -25.53 16.43
CA THR A 9 -7.16 -24.63 16.49
C THR A 9 -8.16 -25.08 17.57
N ILE A 10 -8.50 -26.38 17.62
CA ILE A 10 -9.44 -26.86 18.65
C ILE A 10 -8.85 -26.80 20.07
N ARG A 11 -7.52 -27.01 20.22
CA ARG A 11 -6.84 -26.86 21.51
C ARG A 11 -6.86 -25.40 21.97
N LEU A 12 -6.58 -24.45 21.09
CA LEU A 12 -6.67 -23.00 21.37
C LEU A 12 -8.10 -22.62 21.77
N TRP A 13 -9.11 -23.11 21.05
CA TRP A 13 -10.50 -22.88 21.41
C TRP A 13 -10.83 -23.38 22.84
N LYS A 14 -10.45 -24.61 23.17
CA LYS A 14 -10.66 -25.17 24.51
C LYS A 14 -9.95 -24.35 25.59
N LEU A 15 -8.77 -23.81 25.31
CA LEU A 15 -8.00 -22.98 26.22
C LEU A 15 -8.63 -21.57 26.40
N PHE A 16 -9.10 -20.95 25.31
CA PHE A 16 -9.59 -19.57 25.36
C PHE A 16 -11.05 -19.45 25.75
N LYS A 17 -11.88 -20.44 25.45
CA LYS A 17 -13.31 -20.39 25.80
C LYS A 17 -13.60 -20.01 27.28
N PRO A 18 -12.99 -20.65 28.30
CA PRO A 18 -13.18 -20.24 29.70
C PRO A 18 -12.61 -18.83 29.97
N LYS A 19 -11.54 -18.43 29.29
CA LYS A 19 -10.94 -17.09 29.45
C LYS A 19 -11.87 -15.98 28.94
N LEU A 20 -12.65 -16.21 27.88
CA LEU A 20 -13.65 -15.25 27.42
C LEU A 20 -14.65 -14.88 28.53
N HIS A 21 -15.07 -15.88 29.31
CA HIS A 21 -15.97 -15.65 30.43
C HIS A 21 -15.30 -14.89 31.58
N LEU A 22 -14.10 -15.30 31.97
CA LEU A 22 -13.32 -14.64 33.02
C LEU A 22 -13.03 -13.16 32.66
N SER A 23 -12.71 -12.89 31.41
CA SER A 23 -12.45 -11.54 30.90
C SER A 23 -13.73 -10.72 30.61
N LYS A 24 -14.92 -11.27 30.83
CA LYS A 24 -16.23 -10.65 30.60
C LYS A 24 -16.47 -10.23 29.13
N VAL A 25 -15.77 -10.85 28.18
CA VAL A 25 -15.89 -10.54 26.72
C VAL A 25 -16.75 -11.57 25.95
N THR A 26 -17.34 -12.55 26.62
CA THR A 26 -18.20 -13.57 26.00
C THR A 26 -19.32 -12.95 25.18
N LYS A 27 -19.95 -11.87 25.67
CA LYS A 27 -21.03 -11.19 24.95
C LYS A 27 -20.54 -10.61 23.63
N VAL A 28 -19.40 -9.94 23.65
CA VAL A 28 -18.78 -9.38 22.42
C VAL A 28 -18.51 -10.50 21.42
N TYR A 29 -17.88 -11.57 21.88
CA TYR A 29 -17.58 -12.72 21.01
C TYR A 29 -18.85 -13.33 20.40
N GLU A 30 -19.88 -13.62 21.20
CA GLU A 30 -21.10 -14.30 20.73
C GLU A 30 -22.03 -13.41 19.90
N THR A 31 -22.05 -12.08 20.16
CA THR A 31 -22.99 -11.18 19.50
C THR A 31 -22.38 -10.33 18.39
N LEU A 32 -21.05 -10.19 18.35
CA LEU A 32 -20.35 -9.41 17.31
C LEU A 32 -19.40 -10.32 16.50
N GLU A 33 -18.39 -10.89 17.13
CA GLU A 33 -17.30 -11.58 16.42
C GLU A 33 -17.79 -12.83 15.64
N ARG A 34 -18.56 -13.70 16.28
CA ARG A 34 -19.06 -14.91 15.61
C ARG A 34 -20.04 -14.62 14.46
N PRO A 35 -21.04 -13.76 14.60
CA PRO A 35 -21.92 -13.39 13.50
C PRO A 35 -21.18 -12.65 12.38
N LEU A 36 -20.15 -11.86 12.71
CA LEU A 36 -19.36 -11.11 11.74
C LEU A 36 -18.67 -12.01 10.71
N VAL A 37 -18.21 -13.19 11.10
CA VAL A 37 -17.59 -14.17 10.18
C VAL A 37 -18.48 -14.47 8.98
N ARG A 38 -19.78 -14.67 9.22
CA ARG A 38 -20.74 -14.93 8.13
C ARG A 38 -20.94 -13.71 7.24
N VAL A 39 -21.06 -12.53 7.84
CA VAL A 39 -21.24 -11.27 7.09
C VAL A 39 -20.03 -11.03 6.19
N LEU A 40 -18.82 -11.20 6.71
CA LEU A 40 -17.59 -11.02 5.94
C LEU A 40 -17.48 -12.06 4.82
N SER A 41 -17.81 -13.32 5.10
CA SER A 41 -17.84 -14.37 4.08
C SER A 41 -18.83 -14.04 2.95
N ASP A 42 -20.02 -13.56 3.28
CA ASP A 42 -21.03 -13.16 2.28
C ASP A 42 -20.52 -11.96 1.46
N MET A 43 -19.83 -10.98 2.09
CA MET A 43 -19.22 -9.84 1.40
C MET A 43 -18.09 -10.28 0.45
N GLU A 44 -17.21 -11.18 0.88
CA GLU A 44 -16.13 -11.72 0.05
C GLU A 44 -16.67 -12.50 -1.15
N LEU A 45 -17.70 -13.33 -0.92
CA LEU A 45 -18.36 -14.10 -1.98
C LEU A 45 -19.10 -13.19 -2.98
N LEU A 46 -19.75 -12.14 -2.49
CA LEU A 46 -20.43 -11.17 -3.35
C LEU A 46 -19.41 -10.34 -4.17
N GLY A 47 -18.33 -9.93 -3.55
CA GLY A 47 -17.31 -9.07 -4.14
C GLY A 47 -17.79 -7.65 -4.40
N ILE A 48 -16.89 -6.81 -4.90
CA ILE A 48 -17.11 -5.38 -5.17
C ILE A 48 -17.19 -5.16 -6.67
N LYS A 49 -18.26 -4.54 -7.16
CA LYS A 49 -18.40 -4.18 -8.57
C LYS A 49 -17.43 -3.05 -8.92
N VAL A 50 -16.67 -3.24 -9.99
CA VAL A 50 -15.65 -2.30 -10.43
C VAL A 50 -15.92 -1.88 -11.88
N ASP A 51 -15.87 -0.58 -12.13
CA ASP A 51 -15.97 -0.01 -13.48
C ASP A 51 -14.57 -0.01 -14.14
N ARG A 52 -14.35 -1.00 -15.00
CA ARG A 52 -13.07 -1.17 -15.71
C ARG A 52 -12.75 0.03 -16.60
N ASP A 53 -13.74 0.59 -17.28
CA ASP A 53 -13.50 1.71 -18.21
C ASP A 53 -13.06 2.96 -17.46
N THR A 54 -13.60 3.18 -16.26
CA THR A 54 -13.14 4.24 -15.38
C THR A 54 -11.70 4.01 -14.92
N LEU A 55 -11.32 2.79 -14.54
CA LEU A 55 -9.92 2.48 -14.18
C LEU A 55 -8.96 2.72 -15.35
N VAL A 56 -9.33 2.33 -16.56
CA VAL A 56 -8.51 2.59 -17.78
C VAL A 56 -8.32 4.08 -18.01
N ARG A 57 -9.39 4.87 -17.92
CA ARG A 57 -9.30 6.34 -18.09
C ARG A 57 -8.41 6.97 -17.01
N MET A 58 -8.54 6.53 -15.76
CA MET A 58 -7.70 7.00 -14.64
C MET A 58 -6.24 6.64 -14.86
N SER A 59 -5.95 5.39 -15.25
CA SER A 59 -4.58 4.92 -15.53
C SER A 59 -3.92 5.77 -16.63
N ASN A 60 -4.64 6.05 -17.72
CA ASN A 60 -4.14 6.90 -18.81
C ASN A 60 -3.89 8.34 -18.31
N SER A 61 -4.79 8.91 -17.52
CA SER A 61 -4.61 10.24 -16.93
C SER A 61 -3.40 10.30 -15.99
N PHE A 62 -3.19 9.26 -15.17
CA PHE A 62 -2.00 9.18 -14.30
C PHE A 62 -0.72 9.06 -15.12
N SER A 63 -0.70 8.26 -16.20
CA SER A 63 0.45 8.17 -17.10
C SER A 63 0.83 9.52 -17.71
N GLN A 64 -0.14 10.31 -18.16
CA GLN A 64 0.10 11.65 -18.72
C GLN A 64 0.67 12.60 -17.65
N LYS A 65 0.09 12.61 -16.46
CA LYS A 65 0.58 13.44 -15.35
C LYS A 65 1.99 13.05 -14.91
N MET A 66 2.28 11.73 -14.86
CA MET A 66 3.61 11.22 -14.52
C MET A 66 4.65 11.64 -15.56
N ALA A 67 4.33 11.54 -16.85
CA ALA A 67 5.22 11.99 -17.93
C ALA A 67 5.53 13.49 -17.81
N HIS A 68 4.54 14.32 -17.50
CA HIS A 68 4.74 15.75 -17.29
C HIS A 68 5.63 16.02 -16.06
N LEU A 69 5.40 15.32 -14.96
CA LEU A 69 6.26 15.44 -13.77
C LEU A 69 7.69 14.97 -14.05
N GLU A 70 7.88 13.93 -14.85
CA GLU A 70 9.22 13.46 -15.26
C GLU A 70 9.96 14.53 -16.05
N GLU A 71 9.31 15.21 -17.00
CA GLU A 71 9.90 16.33 -17.75
C GLU A 71 10.32 17.48 -16.82
N GLU A 72 9.47 17.84 -15.85
CA GLU A 72 9.79 18.87 -14.86
C GLU A 72 10.97 18.43 -13.96
N ILE A 73 10.98 17.18 -13.50
CA ILE A 73 12.07 16.61 -12.67
C ILE A 73 13.38 16.60 -13.45
N TYR A 74 13.38 16.20 -14.74
CA TYR A 74 14.58 16.21 -15.57
C TYR A 74 15.10 17.62 -15.82
N SER A 75 14.20 18.58 -16.01
CA SER A 75 14.56 19.99 -16.15
C SER A 75 15.25 20.51 -14.90
N LEU A 76 14.74 20.18 -13.71
CA LEU A 76 15.32 20.59 -12.43
C LEU A 76 16.63 19.86 -12.13
N ALA A 77 16.74 18.60 -12.50
CA ALA A 77 17.95 17.79 -12.31
C ALA A 77 19.06 18.12 -13.34
N GLY A 78 18.68 18.68 -14.51
CA GLY A 78 19.59 18.95 -15.60
C GLY A 78 20.02 17.70 -16.39
N GLU A 79 19.37 16.53 -16.17
CA GLU A 79 19.57 15.28 -16.90
C GLU A 79 18.42 14.33 -16.70
N THR A 80 18.34 13.32 -17.57
CA THR A 80 17.36 12.23 -17.46
C THR A 80 17.90 11.10 -16.61
N PHE A 81 17.04 10.53 -15.76
CA PHE A 81 17.37 9.39 -14.91
C PHE A 81 16.08 8.60 -14.57
N ASN A 82 16.21 7.42 -13.98
CA ASN A 82 15.05 6.67 -13.53
C ASN A 82 14.53 7.25 -12.19
N VAL A 83 13.45 8.04 -12.25
CA VAL A 83 12.80 8.67 -11.07
C VAL A 83 12.35 7.62 -10.05
N GLY A 84 11.97 6.42 -10.50
CA GLY A 84 11.62 5.29 -9.65
C GLY A 84 12.80 4.59 -8.97
N SER A 85 14.04 4.92 -9.33
CA SER A 85 15.24 4.33 -8.74
C SER A 85 15.74 5.13 -7.53
N PRO A 86 15.63 4.60 -6.28
CA PRO A 86 16.13 5.30 -5.10
C PRO A 86 17.64 5.65 -5.18
N LYS A 87 18.42 4.78 -5.84
CA LYS A 87 19.86 4.97 -6.00
C LYS A 87 20.16 6.17 -6.89
N GLN A 88 19.59 6.20 -8.11
CA GLN A 88 19.83 7.30 -9.05
C GLN A 88 19.29 8.63 -8.50
N LEU A 89 18.12 8.61 -7.88
CA LEU A 89 17.57 9.80 -7.23
C LEU A 89 18.48 10.31 -6.13
N GLY A 90 19.06 9.43 -5.31
CA GLY A 90 20.00 9.82 -4.26
C GLY A 90 21.27 10.45 -4.83
N GLU A 91 21.82 9.90 -5.90
CA GLU A 91 22.98 10.46 -6.61
C GLU A 91 22.67 11.86 -7.17
N ILE A 92 21.49 12.07 -7.75
CA ILE A 92 21.04 13.38 -8.24
C ILE A 92 20.90 14.39 -7.11
N LEU A 93 20.17 14.03 -6.05
CA LEU A 93 19.89 14.97 -4.95
C LEU A 93 21.16 15.38 -4.18
N PHE A 94 22.00 14.40 -3.85
CA PHE A 94 23.08 14.63 -2.88
C PHE A 94 24.46 14.77 -3.52
N ASP A 95 24.79 13.99 -4.58
CA ASP A 95 26.10 14.11 -5.22
C ASP A 95 26.12 15.19 -6.29
N LYS A 96 25.04 15.37 -7.07
CA LYS A 96 25.00 16.36 -8.15
C LYS A 96 24.49 17.73 -7.70
N LEU A 97 23.32 17.76 -7.07
CA LEU A 97 22.69 19.02 -6.63
C LEU A 97 23.16 19.51 -5.26
N GLY A 98 23.85 18.65 -4.49
CA GLY A 98 24.47 19.00 -3.22
C GLY A 98 23.46 19.35 -2.11
N TYR A 99 22.24 18.79 -2.15
CA TYR A 99 21.25 19.07 -1.11
C TYR A 99 21.72 18.53 0.24
N ALA A 100 21.40 19.26 1.30
CA ALA A 100 21.77 18.87 2.66
C ALA A 100 20.98 17.64 3.13
N GLY A 101 21.53 16.85 4.08
CA GLY A 101 20.80 15.76 4.73
C GLY A 101 20.96 14.37 4.09
N GLY A 102 21.88 14.19 3.15
CA GLY A 102 22.16 12.90 2.50
C GLY A 102 22.80 11.86 3.42
N ALA A 103 22.01 11.19 4.28
CA ALA A 103 22.49 10.07 5.07
C ALA A 103 22.66 8.81 4.20
N LYS A 104 23.85 8.21 4.20
CA LYS A 104 24.10 6.91 3.54
C LYS A 104 23.78 5.78 4.50
N GLY A 105 22.96 4.84 4.04
CA GLY A 105 22.67 3.61 4.77
C GLY A 105 23.87 2.66 4.85
N LYS A 106 23.70 1.52 5.52
CA LYS A 106 24.74 0.48 5.65
C LYS A 106 25.26 -0.04 4.31
N THR A 107 24.48 0.06 3.25
CA THR A 107 24.85 -0.33 1.87
C THR A 107 25.57 0.76 1.08
N GLY A 108 25.83 1.92 1.68
CA GLY A 108 26.44 3.07 1.02
C GLY A 108 25.48 3.88 0.11
N ALA A 109 24.22 3.47 -0.01
CA ALA A 109 23.19 4.19 -0.77
C ALA A 109 22.56 5.30 0.08
N TYR A 110 22.21 6.41 -0.56
CA TYR A 110 21.47 7.49 0.08
C TYR A 110 20.02 7.07 0.44
N SER A 111 19.54 7.49 1.59
CA SER A 111 18.12 7.38 1.92
C SER A 111 17.33 8.39 1.09
N THR A 112 16.31 7.91 0.38
CA THR A 112 15.34 8.74 -0.34
C THR A 112 13.90 8.39 0.10
N GLY A 113 13.75 8.05 1.40
CA GLY A 113 12.45 7.77 2.01
C GLY A 113 11.51 8.96 1.98
N ALA A 114 10.23 8.72 2.33
CA ALA A 114 9.21 9.77 2.28
C ALA A 114 9.51 10.92 3.25
N ASP A 115 10.06 10.60 4.41
CA ASP A 115 10.50 11.55 5.45
C ASP A 115 11.61 12.47 4.92
N VAL A 116 12.67 11.89 4.36
CA VAL A 116 13.81 12.65 3.80
C VAL A 116 13.36 13.55 2.65
N LEU A 117 12.51 13.04 1.76
CA LEU A 117 12.00 13.85 0.65
C LEU A 117 11.04 14.94 1.12
N ALA A 118 10.23 14.70 2.16
CA ALA A 118 9.34 15.70 2.73
C ALA A 118 10.12 16.86 3.35
N ASP A 119 11.20 16.56 4.08
CA ASP A 119 12.09 17.59 4.64
C ASP A 119 12.73 18.43 3.54
N LEU A 120 13.28 17.80 2.50
CA LEU A 120 13.87 18.49 1.36
C LEU A 120 12.84 19.30 0.55
N ALA A 121 11.59 18.85 0.46
CA ALA A 121 10.52 19.53 -0.26
C ALA A 121 10.10 20.87 0.37
N THR A 122 10.54 21.17 1.60
CA THR A 122 10.33 22.48 2.24
C THR A 122 11.18 23.56 1.56
N GLU A 123 12.36 23.19 1.03
CA GLU A 123 13.33 24.13 0.47
C GLU A 123 13.48 24.00 -1.05
N TYR A 124 13.23 22.78 -1.60
CA TYR A 124 13.53 22.47 -3.00
C TYR A 124 12.32 21.92 -3.74
N ASP A 125 12.14 22.32 -4.99
CA ASP A 125 11.01 21.88 -5.82
C ASP A 125 11.17 20.44 -6.35
N LEU A 126 12.38 19.98 -6.65
CA LEU A 126 12.63 18.66 -7.20
C LEU A 126 12.12 17.53 -6.27
N PRO A 127 12.45 17.49 -4.96
CA PRO A 127 11.88 16.49 -4.05
C PRO A 127 10.35 16.51 -3.97
N ARG A 128 9.72 17.69 -4.03
CA ARG A 128 8.27 17.85 -4.07
C ARG A 128 7.68 17.16 -5.30
N LYS A 129 8.23 17.40 -6.49
CA LYS A 129 7.81 16.77 -7.73
C LYS A 129 8.01 15.24 -7.69
N VAL A 130 9.08 14.76 -7.07
CA VAL A 130 9.33 13.32 -6.90
C VAL A 130 8.28 12.69 -5.97
N ILE A 131 7.88 13.36 -4.90
CA ILE A 131 6.80 12.89 -4.02
C ILE A 131 5.50 12.74 -4.81
N ASP A 132 5.11 13.77 -5.58
CA ASP A 132 3.91 13.76 -6.40
C ASP A 132 3.95 12.63 -7.45
N TRP A 133 5.10 12.44 -8.10
CA TRP A 133 5.32 11.36 -9.07
C TRP A 133 5.18 9.98 -8.40
N ARG A 134 5.78 9.78 -7.22
CA ARG A 134 5.68 8.50 -6.48
C ARG A 134 4.26 8.18 -6.05
N GLN A 135 3.49 9.19 -5.62
CA GLN A 135 2.07 9.00 -5.27
C GLN A 135 1.26 8.56 -6.49
N LEU A 136 1.43 9.21 -7.64
CA LEU A 136 0.75 8.83 -8.88
C LEU A 136 1.19 7.43 -9.35
N SER A 137 2.47 7.12 -9.28
CA SER A 137 3.02 5.80 -9.62
C SER A 137 2.42 4.68 -8.77
N LYS A 138 2.32 4.90 -7.45
CA LYS A 138 1.69 3.94 -6.53
C LYS A 138 0.20 3.78 -6.84
N LEU A 139 -0.53 4.88 -7.03
CA LEU A 139 -1.96 4.84 -7.37
C LEU A 139 -2.19 4.12 -8.70
N LYS A 140 -1.36 4.40 -9.69
CA LYS A 140 -1.45 3.75 -11.00
C LYS A 140 -1.19 2.25 -10.90
N SER A 141 -0.04 1.86 -10.40
CA SER A 141 0.38 0.45 -10.38
C SER A 141 -0.48 -0.43 -9.48
N THR A 142 -0.83 0.06 -8.26
CA THR A 142 -1.50 -0.74 -7.25
C THR A 142 -3.02 -0.77 -7.46
N TYR A 143 -3.62 0.35 -7.86
CA TYR A 143 -5.08 0.46 -7.92
C TYR A 143 -5.61 0.46 -9.36
N THR A 144 -5.15 1.37 -10.24
CA THR A 144 -5.77 1.45 -11.56
C THR A 144 -5.34 0.34 -12.51
N ASP A 145 -4.12 -0.15 -12.44
CA ASP A 145 -3.63 -1.23 -13.31
C ASP A 145 -3.93 -2.60 -12.68
N ALA A 146 -3.43 -2.86 -11.48
CA ALA A 146 -3.55 -4.18 -10.85
C ALA A 146 -5.01 -4.61 -10.62
N LEU A 147 -5.92 -3.69 -10.24
CA LEU A 147 -7.32 -4.08 -10.04
C LEU A 147 -7.99 -4.58 -11.32
N GLN A 148 -7.57 -4.11 -12.51
CA GLN A 148 -8.14 -4.58 -13.77
C GLN A 148 -7.90 -6.08 -13.98
N ASP A 149 -6.75 -6.60 -13.55
CA ASP A 149 -6.37 -8.00 -13.69
C ASP A 149 -7.14 -8.90 -12.71
N HIS A 150 -7.65 -8.32 -11.62
CA HIS A 150 -8.42 -9.04 -10.61
C HIS A 150 -9.94 -9.00 -10.84
N ILE A 151 -10.42 -8.32 -11.88
CA ILE A 151 -11.85 -8.29 -12.21
C ILE A 151 -12.28 -9.65 -12.77
N ASN A 152 -13.20 -10.32 -12.09
CA ASN A 152 -13.85 -11.50 -12.64
C ASN A 152 -14.70 -11.09 -13.85
N LEU A 153 -14.36 -11.60 -15.03
CA LEU A 153 -14.98 -11.19 -16.29
C LEU A 153 -16.47 -11.53 -16.39
N SER A 154 -16.93 -12.57 -15.68
CA SER A 154 -18.34 -12.97 -15.70
C SER A 154 -19.22 -12.11 -14.80
N SER A 155 -18.72 -11.64 -13.66
CA SER A 155 -19.47 -10.87 -12.67
C SER A 155 -19.19 -9.36 -12.73
N GLY A 156 -18.05 -8.96 -13.31
CA GLY A 156 -17.54 -7.58 -13.25
C GLY A 156 -17.12 -7.16 -11.83
N ARG A 157 -16.79 -8.13 -10.98
CA ARG A 157 -16.48 -7.90 -9.56
C ARG A 157 -15.07 -8.35 -9.21
N VAL A 158 -14.49 -7.68 -8.22
CA VAL A 158 -13.25 -8.08 -7.55
C VAL A 158 -13.60 -8.72 -6.23
N HIS A 159 -12.95 -9.82 -5.92
CA HIS A 159 -13.10 -10.56 -4.68
C HIS A 159 -11.80 -10.45 -3.88
N THR A 160 -11.89 -9.96 -2.65
CA THR A 160 -10.76 -9.77 -1.75
C THR A 160 -10.99 -10.51 -0.45
N CYS A 161 -9.94 -10.83 0.28
CA CYS A 161 -10.03 -11.27 1.66
C CYS A 161 -10.10 -10.05 2.57
N LEU A 162 -11.10 -10.01 3.45
CA LEU A 162 -11.27 -8.93 4.42
C LEU A 162 -10.51 -9.27 5.70
N LEU A 163 -9.42 -8.55 5.96
CA LEU A 163 -8.66 -8.68 7.21
C LEU A 163 -9.38 -7.91 8.33
N TYR A 164 -9.94 -8.64 9.29
CA TYR A 164 -10.70 -8.07 10.40
C TYR A 164 -10.06 -8.30 11.78
N THR A 165 -8.89 -8.95 11.80
CA THR A 165 -8.14 -9.28 13.02
C THR A 165 -6.96 -8.36 13.28
N SER A 166 -6.57 -7.52 12.32
CA SER A 166 -5.51 -6.53 12.47
C SER A 166 -6.09 -5.15 12.76
N ASP A 167 -5.42 -4.39 13.61
CA ASP A 167 -5.74 -2.97 13.80
C ASP A 167 -5.32 -2.21 12.52
N ALA A 168 -6.27 -1.54 11.89
CA ALA A 168 -6.00 -0.73 10.69
C ALA A 168 -4.96 0.38 10.92
N ALA A 169 -4.65 0.71 12.17
CA ALA A 169 -3.60 1.66 12.54
C ALA A 169 -2.19 1.07 12.40
N ASP A 170 -2.02 -0.26 12.49
CA ASP A 170 -0.70 -0.91 12.38
C ASP A 170 -0.25 -1.14 10.93
N ASP A 171 -1.17 -1.11 9.96
CA ASP A 171 -0.86 -1.32 8.53
C ASP A 171 -0.19 -0.12 7.84
N TRP A 172 -0.06 1.03 8.52
CA TRP A 172 0.57 2.24 7.96
C TRP A 172 2.09 2.32 8.22
N SER A 173 2.67 1.34 8.90
CA SER A 173 4.09 1.31 9.29
C SER A 173 4.99 0.39 8.44
N SER A 174 4.49 -0.18 7.34
CA SER A 174 5.26 -1.05 6.43
C SER A 174 5.47 -0.43 5.06
#